data_0ba5bd0db1a4ea2ffddb385fa360254b
#
_entry.id   0ba5bd0db1a4ea2ffddb385fa360254b
#
_cell.length_a   1.000
_cell.length_b   1.000
_cell.length_c   1.000
_cell.angle_alpha   90.00
_cell.angle_beta   90.00
_cell.angle_gamma   90.00
#
_symmetry.space_group_name_H-M   'P 1'
#
loop_
_entity.id
_entity.type
_entity.pdbx_description
1 polymer ?
#
loop_
_entity_poly.entity_id
_entity_poly.type
_entity_poly.pdbx_seq_one_letter_code
_entity_poly.pdbx_strand_id
1 'polypeptide(L)'
;MLFRSLDGKPTIWGATYEEVLATSKMSFNFNRREGDLWYSSDRIAHLMGYGILTFQSAKNGLQRFFTDRELVFFDGAEDLTEKVLWYQAHDAERAAVASAGRAKYHSLFNGARVLRFMVETLLGESYSEPYEWAEEVYR
;
A
#
# COMPACT_ATOMS: atom_id res chain seq x y z
N MET A 1 -13.89 11.46 13.83
CA MET A 1 -14.32 11.12 12.46
C MET A 1 -15.10 9.81 12.56
N LEU A 2 -16.41 9.83 12.29
CA LEU A 2 -17.23 8.61 12.34
C LEU A 2 -16.98 7.81 11.06
N PHE A 3 -16.25 6.71 11.18
CA PHE A 3 -16.20 5.70 10.14
C PHE A 3 -17.54 4.97 10.13
N ARG A 4 -18.40 5.34 9.20
CA ARG A 4 -19.61 4.55 8.96
C ARG A 4 -19.19 3.34 8.14
N SER A 5 -19.52 2.15 8.65
CA SER A 5 -19.33 0.92 7.89
C SER A 5 -20.27 0.90 6.67
N LEU A 6 -19.85 0.28 5.59
CA LEU A 6 -20.76 -0.11 4.52
C LEU A 6 -21.81 -1.08 5.09
N ASP A 7 -23.06 -0.95 4.65
CA ASP A 7 -24.17 -1.84 5.02
C ASP A 7 -24.54 -1.85 6.51
N GLY A 8 -24.26 -0.79 7.27
CA GLY A 8 -24.67 -0.68 8.67
C GLY A 8 -23.96 -1.62 9.64
N LYS A 9 -22.95 -2.36 9.20
CA LYS A 9 -22.14 -3.21 10.08
C LYS A 9 -21.26 -2.36 10.99
N PRO A 10 -20.99 -2.77 12.23
CA PRO A 10 -20.08 -2.03 13.10
C PRO A 10 -18.66 -2.00 12.54
N THR A 11 -17.95 -0.92 12.83
CA THR A 11 -16.50 -0.84 12.51
C THR A 11 -15.75 -1.89 13.30
N ILE A 12 -14.85 -2.61 12.65
CA ILE A 12 -14.00 -3.62 13.29
C ILE A 12 -12.64 -3.03 13.66
N TRP A 13 -12.11 -3.46 14.82
CA TRP A 13 -10.84 -2.99 15.38
C TRP A 13 -10.07 -4.15 16.04
N GLY A 14 -8.78 -3.93 16.28
CA GLY A 14 -7.94 -4.88 17.02
C GLY A 14 -7.89 -6.25 16.37
N ALA A 15 -7.97 -7.32 17.14
CA ALA A 15 -7.84 -8.69 16.69
C ALA A 15 -8.79 -9.06 15.54
N THR A 16 -10.05 -8.61 15.60
CA THR A 16 -11.02 -8.87 14.52
C THR A 16 -10.60 -8.23 13.20
N TYR A 17 -9.99 -7.04 13.24
CA TYR A 17 -9.44 -6.40 12.04
C TYR A 17 -8.26 -7.20 11.47
N GLU A 18 -7.37 -7.68 12.32
CA GLU A 18 -6.24 -8.51 11.92
C GLU A 18 -6.68 -9.85 11.33
N GLU A 19 -7.70 -10.49 11.89
CA GLU A 19 -8.30 -11.71 11.34
C GLU A 19 -8.88 -11.49 9.93
N VAL A 20 -9.57 -10.36 9.72
CA VAL A 20 -10.08 -10.01 8.40
C VAL A 20 -8.94 -9.79 7.41
N LEU A 21 -7.87 -9.10 7.80
CA LEU A 21 -6.70 -8.93 6.95
C LEU A 21 -6.05 -10.27 6.61
N ALA A 22 -5.82 -11.12 7.62
CA ALA A 22 -5.17 -12.43 7.44
C ALA A 22 -5.94 -13.37 6.50
N THR A 23 -7.26 -13.21 6.40
CA THR A 23 -8.12 -14.02 5.52
C THR A 23 -8.44 -13.37 4.18
N SER A 24 -8.08 -12.09 4.01
CA SER A 24 -8.34 -11.34 2.78
C SER A 24 -7.33 -11.68 1.69
N LYS A 25 -7.79 -11.93 0.48
CA LYS A 25 -6.94 -12.18 -0.69
C LYS A 25 -6.62 -10.91 -1.47
N MET A 26 -7.56 -9.98 -1.52
CA MET A 26 -7.51 -8.74 -2.31
C MET A 26 -8.15 -7.60 -1.52
N SER A 27 -7.65 -6.39 -1.71
CA SER A 27 -8.25 -5.19 -1.10
C SER A 27 -7.91 -3.92 -1.88
N PHE A 28 -8.63 -2.85 -1.57
CA PHE A 28 -8.47 -1.54 -2.21
C PHE A 28 -7.84 -0.55 -1.23
N ASN A 29 -6.90 0.23 -1.72
CA ASN A 29 -6.41 1.40 -1.01
C ASN A 29 -6.94 2.66 -1.68
N PHE A 30 -8.11 3.13 -1.22
CA PHE A 30 -8.69 4.38 -1.70
C PHE A 30 -8.14 5.56 -0.92
N ASN A 31 -7.71 6.59 -1.62
CA ASN A 31 -7.33 7.85 -1.05
C ASN A 31 -8.58 8.64 -0.64
N ARG A 32 -8.44 9.46 0.40
CA ARG A 32 -9.52 10.35 0.84
C ARG A 32 -9.83 11.43 -0.19
N ARG A 33 -8.82 11.87 -0.91
CA ARG A 33 -8.93 12.80 -2.04
C ARG A 33 -8.25 12.18 -3.25
N GLU A 34 -8.89 12.23 -4.38
CA GLU A 34 -8.29 11.82 -5.63
C GLU A 34 -7.19 12.82 -6.01
N GLY A 35 -6.01 12.32 -6.37
CA GLY A 35 -4.88 13.15 -6.78
C GLY A 35 -3.94 13.63 -5.67
N ASP A 36 -4.16 13.26 -4.40
CA ASP A 36 -3.14 13.45 -3.36
C ASP A 36 -1.93 12.57 -3.70
N LEU A 37 -0.87 13.19 -4.26
CA LEU A 37 0.34 12.50 -4.66
C LEU A 37 1.03 11.87 -3.44
N TRP A 38 1.44 10.61 -3.61
CA TRP A 38 2.17 9.81 -2.63
C TRP A 38 1.48 9.66 -1.26
N TYR A 39 0.19 9.97 -1.20
CA TYR A 39 -0.56 9.75 0.02
C TYR A 39 -0.49 8.26 0.39
N SER A 40 0.13 8.01 1.51
CA SER A 40 0.23 6.70 2.13
C SER A 40 -0.48 6.74 3.47
N SER A 41 -1.40 5.82 3.71
CA SER A 41 -2.08 5.64 4.99
C SER A 41 -1.64 4.33 5.63
N ASP A 42 -1.94 4.16 6.92
CA ASP A 42 -1.73 2.91 7.64
C ASP A 42 -2.35 1.71 6.91
N ARG A 43 -3.41 1.96 6.14
CA ARG A 43 -4.09 0.91 5.38
C ARG A 43 -3.18 0.25 4.35
N ILE A 44 -2.43 1.02 3.55
CA ILE A 44 -1.54 0.42 2.55
C ILE A 44 -0.42 -0.39 3.22
N ALA A 45 0.08 0.09 4.37
CA ALA A 45 1.07 -0.63 5.17
C ALA A 45 0.53 -1.98 5.63
N HIS A 46 -0.69 -2.01 6.16
CA HIS A 46 -1.34 -3.25 6.57
C HIS A 46 -1.59 -4.18 5.37
N LEU A 47 -2.22 -3.69 4.30
CA LEU A 47 -2.55 -4.52 3.14
C LEU A 47 -1.32 -5.17 2.52
N MET A 48 -0.32 -4.37 2.19
CA MET A 48 0.91 -4.88 1.60
C MET A 48 1.75 -5.68 2.60
N GLY A 49 1.81 -5.23 3.87
CA GLY A 49 2.52 -5.94 4.94
C GLY A 49 1.98 -7.35 5.21
N TYR A 50 0.67 -7.54 5.13
CA TYR A 50 0.03 -8.86 5.22
C TYR A 50 0.13 -9.69 3.94
N GLY A 51 0.57 -9.11 2.83
CA GLY A 51 0.64 -9.81 1.55
C GLY A 51 -0.72 -9.97 0.88
N ILE A 52 -1.57 -8.97 1.02
CA ILE A 52 -2.85 -8.87 0.33
C ILE A 52 -2.62 -8.19 -1.01
N LEU A 53 -3.13 -8.76 -2.12
CA LEU A 53 -3.09 -8.07 -3.40
C LEU A 53 -3.85 -6.75 -3.26
N THR A 54 -3.14 -5.65 -3.47
CA THR A 54 -3.67 -4.31 -3.22
C THR A 54 -3.89 -3.57 -4.54
N PHE A 55 -5.09 -3.02 -4.70
CA PHE A 55 -5.43 -2.12 -5.81
C PHE A 55 -5.27 -0.66 -5.37
N GLN A 56 -4.58 0.14 -6.18
CA GLN A 56 -4.28 1.54 -5.93
C GLN A 56 -4.62 2.40 -7.15
N SER A 57 -5.24 3.56 -6.94
CA SER A 57 -5.44 4.50 -8.05
C SER A 57 -4.10 4.96 -8.63
N ALA A 58 -3.98 4.93 -9.96
CA ALA A 58 -2.81 5.40 -10.68
C ALA A 58 -2.53 6.90 -10.46
N LYS A 59 -3.55 7.68 -10.11
CA LYS A 59 -3.44 9.12 -9.82
C LYS A 59 -2.70 9.45 -8.53
N ASN A 60 -2.42 8.44 -7.69
CA ASN A 60 -1.66 8.62 -6.44
C ASN A 60 -0.15 8.79 -6.66
N GLY A 61 0.40 8.37 -7.81
CA GLY A 61 1.82 8.48 -8.13
C GLY A 61 2.73 7.45 -7.46
N LEU A 62 2.21 6.43 -6.79
CA LEU A 62 3.02 5.37 -6.18
C LEU A 62 3.75 4.48 -7.20
N GLN A 63 3.48 4.63 -8.50
CA GLN A 63 4.26 4.03 -9.59
C GLN A 63 5.75 4.39 -9.53
N ARG A 64 6.12 5.44 -8.81
CA ARG A 64 7.51 5.76 -8.51
C ARG A 64 8.21 4.65 -7.72
N PHE A 65 7.48 3.96 -6.84
CA PHE A 65 8.03 2.95 -5.92
C PHE A 65 7.66 1.53 -6.31
N PHE A 66 6.54 1.34 -7.01
CA PHE A 66 5.96 0.04 -7.32
C PHE A 66 5.60 -0.07 -8.80
N THR A 67 5.67 -1.29 -9.32
CA THR A 67 5.12 -1.65 -10.62
C THR A 67 3.84 -2.48 -10.44
N ASP A 68 3.13 -2.78 -11.52
CA ASP A 68 1.95 -3.67 -11.48
C ASP A 68 2.27 -5.11 -11.03
N ARG A 69 3.56 -5.44 -10.88
CA ARG A 69 4.00 -6.72 -10.33
C ARG A 69 4.02 -6.77 -8.81
N GLU A 70 3.87 -5.63 -8.15
CA GLU A 70 3.89 -5.49 -6.69
C GLU A 70 2.65 -4.80 -6.13
N LEU A 71 2.07 -3.87 -6.90
CA LEU A 71 0.91 -3.07 -6.51
C LEU A 71 0.08 -2.81 -7.77
N VAL A 72 -1.15 -3.29 -7.81
CA VAL A 72 -2.00 -3.19 -9.01
C VAL A 72 -2.59 -1.80 -9.11
N PHE A 73 -2.18 -1.06 -10.13
CA PHE A 73 -2.72 0.26 -10.40
C PHE A 73 -3.97 0.18 -11.27
N PHE A 74 -4.92 1.09 -11.02
CA PHE A 74 -6.14 1.22 -11.81
C PHE A 74 -6.46 2.68 -12.13
N ASP A 75 -7.11 2.89 -13.27
CA ASP A 75 -7.62 4.18 -13.72
C ASP A 75 -9.13 4.12 -13.93
N GLY A 76 -9.87 4.49 -12.89
CA GLY A 76 -11.33 4.48 -12.91
C GLY A 76 -11.97 3.15 -12.52
N ALA A 77 -13.29 3.16 -12.44
CA ALA A 77 -14.06 2.04 -11.90
C ALA A 77 -14.13 0.85 -12.85
N GLU A 78 -14.15 1.10 -14.16
CA GLU A 78 -14.24 0.04 -15.19
C GLU A 78 -12.96 -0.79 -15.19
N ASP A 79 -11.78 -0.16 -15.29
CA ASP A 79 -10.47 -0.80 -15.23
C ASP A 79 -10.27 -1.56 -13.91
N LEU A 80 -10.69 -0.96 -12.79
CA LEU A 80 -10.67 -1.64 -11.50
C LEU A 80 -11.51 -2.93 -11.52
N THR A 81 -12.71 -2.87 -12.06
CA THR A 81 -13.63 -4.01 -12.12
C THR A 81 -13.03 -5.14 -12.96
N GLU A 82 -12.51 -4.82 -14.14
CA GLU A 82 -11.85 -5.79 -15.01
C GLU A 82 -10.66 -6.49 -14.30
N LYS A 83 -9.81 -5.72 -13.66
CA LYS A 83 -8.65 -6.26 -12.91
C LYS A 83 -9.06 -7.12 -11.73
N VAL A 84 -10.10 -6.74 -10.98
CA VAL A 84 -10.62 -7.54 -9.86
C VAL A 84 -11.14 -8.90 -10.37
N LEU A 85 -11.96 -8.89 -11.41
CA LEU A 85 -12.50 -10.12 -12.00
C LEU A 85 -11.39 -11.00 -12.56
N TRP A 86 -10.37 -10.40 -13.19
CA TRP A 86 -9.23 -11.13 -13.70
C TRP A 86 -8.46 -11.85 -12.58
N TYR A 87 -8.08 -11.14 -11.52
CA TYR A 87 -7.35 -11.72 -10.39
C TYR A 87 -8.20 -12.70 -9.57
N GLN A 88 -9.50 -12.54 -9.57
CA GLN A 88 -10.42 -13.53 -8.98
C GLN A 88 -10.37 -14.87 -9.72
N ALA A 89 -10.20 -14.84 -11.03
CA ALA A 89 -10.08 -16.03 -11.87
C ALA A 89 -8.64 -16.60 -11.92
N HIS A 90 -7.62 -15.81 -11.55
CA HIS A 90 -6.19 -16.15 -11.68
C HIS A 90 -5.51 -16.07 -10.32
N ASP A 91 -5.81 -17.03 -9.42
CA ASP A 91 -5.34 -16.99 -8.02
C ASP A 91 -3.82 -17.14 -7.88
N ALA A 92 -3.16 -17.86 -8.79
CA ALA A 92 -1.71 -18.03 -8.78
C ALA A 92 -0.99 -16.69 -9.05
N GLU A 93 -1.43 -15.97 -10.05
CA GLU A 93 -0.92 -14.64 -10.42
C GLU A 93 -1.22 -13.61 -9.33
N ARG A 94 -2.44 -13.66 -8.78
CA ARG A 94 -2.83 -12.87 -7.62
C ARG A 94 -1.86 -13.07 -6.44
N ALA A 95 -1.56 -14.32 -6.12
CA ALA A 95 -0.66 -14.67 -5.03
C ALA A 95 0.79 -14.24 -5.31
N ALA A 96 1.24 -14.36 -6.55
CA ALA A 96 2.58 -13.91 -6.95
C ALA A 96 2.74 -12.39 -6.79
N VAL A 97 1.78 -11.59 -7.26
CA VAL A 97 1.81 -10.13 -7.11
C VAL A 97 1.72 -9.73 -5.65
N ALA A 98 0.84 -10.36 -4.85
CA ALA A 98 0.70 -10.08 -3.43
C ALA A 98 2.00 -10.37 -2.65
N SER A 99 2.67 -11.48 -2.97
CA SER A 99 3.97 -11.85 -2.37
C SER A 99 5.08 -10.89 -2.75
N ALA A 100 5.17 -10.51 -4.03
CA ALA A 100 6.15 -9.54 -4.51
C ALA A 100 5.92 -8.16 -3.87
N GLY A 101 4.65 -7.73 -3.77
CA GLY A 101 4.26 -6.48 -3.12
C GLY A 101 4.68 -6.45 -1.65
N ARG A 102 4.44 -7.53 -0.91
CA ARG A 102 4.89 -7.67 0.48
C ARG A 102 6.40 -7.54 0.60
N ALA A 103 7.15 -8.29 -0.19
CA ALA A 103 8.61 -8.26 -0.17
C ALA A 103 9.14 -6.85 -0.48
N LYS A 104 8.60 -6.21 -1.51
CA LYS A 104 8.98 -4.86 -1.92
C LYS A 104 8.64 -3.82 -0.84
N TYR A 105 7.43 -3.88 -0.26
CA TYR A 105 7.01 -2.97 0.79
C TYR A 105 7.92 -3.06 2.02
N HIS A 106 8.21 -4.26 2.49
CA HIS A 106 9.13 -4.47 3.62
C HIS A 106 10.57 -4.06 3.32
N SER A 107 11.03 -4.17 2.09
CA SER A 107 12.36 -3.68 1.72
C SER A 107 12.45 -2.16 1.73
N LEU A 108 11.42 -1.47 1.23
CA LEU A 108 11.39 -0.02 1.12
C LEU A 108 11.05 0.67 2.44
N PHE A 109 9.96 0.26 3.08
CA PHE A 109 9.30 1.00 4.16
C PHE A 109 9.32 0.26 5.50
N ASN A 110 10.34 -0.58 5.77
CA ASN A 110 10.49 -1.12 7.11
C ASN A 110 10.87 -0.02 8.11
N GLY A 111 10.40 -0.16 9.36
CA GLY A 111 10.55 0.88 10.38
C GLY A 111 12.01 1.23 10.69
N ALA A 112 12.93 0.27 10.65
CA ALA A 112 14.35 0.52 10.90
C ALA A 112 14.97 1.40 9.81
N ARG A 113 14.64 1.15 8.54
CA ARG A 113 15.12 1.92 7.39
C ARG A 113 14.59 3.36 7.41
N VAL A 114 13.28 3.48 7.65
CA VAL A 114 12.62 4.80 7.75
C VAL A 114 13.18 5.60 8.92
N LEU A 115 13.34 5.00 10.10
CA LEU A 115 13.88 5.69 11.26
C LEU A 115 15.34 6.10 11.04
N ARG A 116 16.15 5.25 10.42
CA ARG A 116 17.55 5.60 10.07
C ARG A 116 17.59 6.82 9.17
N PHE A 117 16.81 6.84 8.09
CA PHE A 117 16.69 8.01 7.21
C PHE A 117 16.32 9.28 7.99
N MET A 118 15.34 9.20 8.90
CA MET A 118 14.93 10.34 9.71
C MET A 118 16.07 10.86 10.60
N VAL A 119 16.82 9.96 11.23
CA VAL A 119 17.95 10.32 12.11
C VAL A 119 19.08 10.95 11.31
N GLU A 120 19.50 10.34 10.21
CA GLU A 120 20.57 10.86 9.35
C GLU A 120 20.19 12.23 8.77
N THR A 121 18.94 12.41 8.35
CA THR A 121 18.44 13.71 7.87
C THR A 121 18.44 14.77 8.98
N LEU A 122 17.99 14.42 10.18
CA LEU A 122 17.91 15.34 11.32
C LEU A 122 19.29 15.80 11.78
N LEU A 123 20.28 14.90 11.78
CA LEU A 123 21.65 15.18 12.20
C LEU A 123 22.51 15.80 11.09
N GLY A 124 22.00 15.87 9.86
CA GLY A 124 22.76 16.35 8.70
C GLY A 124 23.90 15.42 8.29
N GLU A 125 23.77 14.14 8.60
CA GLU A 125 24.75 13.12 8.24
C GLU A 125 24.60 12.68 6.78
N SER A 126 25.65 12.08 6.22
CA SER A 126 25.56 11.41 4.92
C SER A 126 24.69 10.18 5.05
N TYR A 127 23.80 9.96 4.09
CA TYR A 127 22.95 8.77 4.06
C TYR A 127 23.80 7.49 3.96
N SER A 128 23.51 6.51 4.82
CA SER A 128 24.20 5.22 4.88
C SER A 128 23.83 4.28 3.73
N GLU A 129 22.70 4.56 3.06
CA GLU A 129 22.21 3.83 1.89
C GLU A 129 21.43 4.77 0.96
N PRO A 130 21.18 4.40 -0.31
CA PRO A 130 20.30 5.16 -1.17
C PRO A 130 18.84 4.99 -0.70
N TYR A 131 18.18 6.12 -0.42
CA TYR A 131 16.74 6.15 -0.12
C TYR A 131 15.98 6.69 -1.33
N GLU A 132 14.97 5.97 -1.78
CA GLU A 132 14.18 6.30 -2.97
C GLU A 132 13.40 7.61 -2.83
N TRP A 133 13.27 8.13 -1.61
CA TRP A 133 12.58 9.37 -1.25
C TRP A 133 13.50 10.48 -0.75
N ALA A 134 14.82 10.32 -0.83
CA ALA A 134 15.78 11.28 -0.26
C ALA A 134 15.67 12.69 -0.84
N GLU A 135 15.22 12.81 -2.10
CA GLU A 135 15.04 14.10 -2.78
C GLU A 135 13.78 14.86 -2.35
N GLU A 136 12.86 14.20 -1.60
CA GLU A 136 11.59 14.76 -1.18
C GLU A 136 11.62 15.37 0.23
N VAL A 137 12.82 15.69 0.74
CA VAL A 137 12.97 16.32 2.04
C VAL A 137 12.72 17.83 1.89
N TYR A 138 11.65 18.28 2.49
CA TYR A 138 11.37 19.72 2.63
C TYR A 138 12.30 20.31 3.72
N ARG A 139 13.12 21.29 3.33
CA ARG A 139 14.01 22.02 4.21
C ARG A 139 13.45 23.38 4.57
#